data_9ebb9d1ca4779288e265f018837d8f72
#
_entry.id   9ebb9d1ca4779288e265f018837d8f72
#
_cell.length_a   1.000
_cell.length_b   1.000
_cell.length_c   1.000
_cell.angle_alpha   90.00
_cell.angle_beta   90.00
_cell.angle_gamma   90.00
#
_symmetry.space_group_name_H-M   'P 1'
#
loop_
_entity.id
_entity.type
_entity.pdbx_description
1 polymer ?
#
loop_
_entity_poly.entity_id
_entity_poly.type
_entity_poly.pdbx_seq_one_letter_code
_entity_poly.pdbx_strand_id
1 'polypeptide(L)'
;MRNILKKLALLLVPVAAYFAVFLAFEPNNYFGLHKVTDSESSISRLKAFQREKGSRVIIGDSRLAHFDLDLDGQASGKTWQTLAFGGASLKENNDLLAWVLKENPDLQEAVFGLSFYTLNKSYNADRMATLEKTLANPFAYLFNLEYNVNMLTALSERLQGVQSGGAGETGDWQYPADYTDPDTGAVYPVHRTLAVYPQAILPRCRDWAVNTAQLERLYALADECAARGVKLTVVLPPMADTVLTQVCEPLGIAGEMTGTVLPALREAADAHGFALLDYEWTDRPAYDEDTQFYDGFHLDTRYGLPQWTETLFAALR
;
A
#
# COMPACT_ATOMS: atom_id res chain seq x y z
N MET A 1 36.17 25.53 32.84
CA MET A 1 35.40 24.33 32.49
C MET A 1 33.91 24.44 32.85
N ARG A 2 33.53 24.69 34.11
CA ARG A 2 32.10 24.75 34.54
C ARG A 2 31.23 25.76 33.77
N ASN A 3 31.76 26.93 33.39
CA ASN A 3 31.05 27.94 32.59
C ASN A 3 30.88 27.55 31.11
N ILE A 4 31.82 26.79 30.53
CA ILE A 4 31.74 26.27 29.18
C ILE A 4 30.66 25.18 29.11
N LEU A 5 30.64 24.27 30.07
CA LEU A 5 29.60 23.23 30.18
C LEU A 5 28.20 23.83 30.35
N LYS A 6 28.05 24.91 31.16
CA LYS A 6 26.76 25.61 31.28
C LYS A 6 26.30 26.25 29.95
N LYS A 7 27.21 26.87 29.19
CA LYS A 7 26.90 27.45 27.88
C LYS A 7 26.52 26.38 26.86
N LEU A 8 27.23 25.25 26.84
CA LEU A 8 26.90 24.11 25.98
C LEU A 8 25.55 23.50 26.36
N ALA A 9 25.25 23.31 27.64
CA ALA A 9 23.95 22.85 28.10
C ALA A 9 22.82 23.80 27.65
N LEU A 10 23.05 25.12 27.76
CA LEU A 10 22.05 26.12 27.31
C LEU A 10 21.79 26.06 25.79
N LEU A 11 22.82 25.81 24.98
CA LEU A 11 22.70 25.63 23.54
C LEU A 11 21.94 24.34 23.15
N LEU A 12 21.95 23.34 24.02
CA LEU A 12 21.23 22.09 23.79
C LEU A 12 19.73 22.21 24.15
N VAL A 13 19.31 23.21 24.93
CA VAL A 13 17.91 23.39 25.33
C VAL A 13 16.95 23.48 24.11
N PRO A 14 17.20 24.34 23.11
CA PRO A 14 16.29 24.40 21.94
C PRO A 14 16.29 23.11 21.15
N VAL A 15 17.39 22.40 21.07
CA VAL A 15 17.48 21.10 20.41
C VAL A 15 16.66 20.04 21.16
N ALA A 16 16.78 19.99 22.47
CA ALA A 16 15.99 19.10 23.31
C ALA A 16 14.48 19.43 23.23
N ALA A 17 14.13 20.72 23.24
CA ALA A 17 12.76 21.16 23.09
C ALA A 17 12.20 20.75 21.72
N TYR A 18 12.96 20.91 20.64
CA TYR A 18 12.57 20.46 19.30
C TYR A 18 12.30 18.94 19.29
N PHE A 19 13.20 18.13 19.81
CA PHE A 19 12.99 16.68 19.86
C PHE A 19 11.81 16.28 20.76
N ALA A 20 11.59 16.97 21.87
CA ALA A 20 10.41 16.72 22.70
C ALA A 20 9.11 16.99 21.94
N VAL A 21 9.04 18.09 21.19
CA VAL A 21 7.89 18.42 20.33
C VAL A 21 7.75 17.39 19.21
N PHE A 22 8.87 17.04 18.55
CA PHE A 22 8.85 16.03 17.48
C PHE A 22 8.30 14.70 18.00
N LEU A 23 8.81 14.19 19.11
CA LEU A 23 8.37 12.92 19.68
C LEU A 23 6.91 12.96 20.16
N ALA A 24 6.42 14.12 20.58
CA ALA A 24 5.04 14.29 21.05
C ALA A 24 4.00 14.34 19.93
N PHE A 25 4.41 14.75 18.73
CA PHE A 25 3.49 15.02 17.60
C PHE A 25 3.84 14.27 16.32
N GLU A 26 4.83 13.37 16.34
CA GLU A 26 5.18 12.60 15.15
C GLU A 26 4.06 11.61 14.78
N PRO A 27 3.51 11.68 13.55
CA PRO A 27 2.30 10.93 13.21
C PRO A 27 2.55 9.45 12.92
N ASN A 28 3.80 9.05 12.65
CA ASN A 28 4.11 7.70 12.16
C ASN A 28 4.38 6.68 13.28
N ASN A 29 4.29 7.08 14.52
CA ASN A 29 4.65 6.22 15.67
C ASN A 29 5.98 5.47 15.50
N TYR A 30 6.96 6.13 14.87
CA TYR A 30 8.28 5.55 14.59
C TYR A 30 8.97 5.03 15.85
N PHE A 31 8.84 5.75 16.98
CA PHE A 31 9.43 5.37 18.26
C PHE A 31 8.52 4.49 19.14
N GLY A 32 7.29 4.20 18.72
CA GLY A 32 6.37 3.37 19.50
C GLY A 32 5.80 4.05 20.74
N LEU A 33 5.79 5.39 20.79
CA LEU A 33 5.34 6.17 21.94
C LEU A 33 3.84 6.46 21.93
N HIS A 34 3.18 6.27 20.81
CA HIS A 34 1.77 6.56 20.60
C HIS A 34 0.98 5.28 20.30
N LYS A 35 -0.29 5.27 20.68
CA LYS A 35 -1.23 4.29 20.13
C LYS A 35 -1.67 4.81 18.76
N VAL A 36 -1.17 4.22 17.71
CA VAL A 36 -1.66 4.45 16.35
C VAL A 36 -2.64 3.35 16.04
N THR A 37 -3.89 3.69 15.84
CA THR A 37 -4.95 2.73 15.55
C THR A 37 -4.97 2.34 14.09
N ASP A 38 -4.52 3.25 13.19
CA ASP A 38 -4.43 2.97 11.77
C ASP A 38 -3.52 4.00 11.10
N SER A 39 -2.34 3.61 10.72
CA SER A 39 -1.44 4.47 9.95
C SER A 39 -1.15 3.83 8.61
N GLU A 40 -1.55 4.50 7.55
CA GLU A 40 -1.29 4.07 6.17
C GLU A 40 0.12 4.43 5.69
N SER A 41 0.85 5.17 6.50
CA SER A 41 2.22 5.54 6.21
C SER A 41 3.11 4.30 6.11
N SER A 42 3.83 4.15 5.00
CA SER A 42 4.75 3.05 4.77
C SER A 42 5.75 2.87 5.91
N ILE A 43 6.34 3.98 6.40
CA ILE A 43 7.30 3.93 7.51
C ILE A 43 6.66 3.45 8.82
N SER A 44 5.41 3.81 9.08
CA SER A 44 4.65 3.35 10.25
C SER A 44 4.41 1.84 10.21
N ARG A 45 3.93 1.34 9.07
CA ARG A 45 3.68 -0.10 8.86
C ARG A 45 4.94 -0.93 8.98
N LEU A 46 6.04 -0.48 8.36
CA LEU A 46 7.32 -1.17 8.46
C LEU A 46 7.91 -1.13 9.88
N LYS A 47 7.73 -0.02 10.61
CA LYS A 47 8.12 0.07 12.03
C LYS A 47 7.28 -0.82 12.93
N ALA A 48 5.97 -0.90 12.68
CA ALA A 48 5.10 -1.83 13.40
C ALA A 48 5.54 -3.28 13.16
N PHE A 49 5.84 -3.64 11.90
CA PHE A 49 6.37 -4.97 11.56
C PHE A 49 7.71 -5.28 12.23
N GLN A 50 8.64 -4.31 12.32
CA GLN A 50 9.90 -4.52 13.03
C GLN A 50 9.70 -4.82 14.53
N ARG A 51 8.65 -4.27 15.14
CA ARG A 51 8.35 -4.50 16.57
C ARG A 51 7.64 -5.82 16.80
N GLU A 52 6.66 -6.10 15.92
CA GLU A 52 5.83 -7.29 16.03
C GLU A 52 5.75 -7.95 14.65
N LYS A 53 6.58 -8.96 14.47
CA LYS A 53 6.73 -9.65 13.17
C LYS A 53 5.59 -10.64 12.99
N GLY A 54 4.56 -10.24 12.24
CA GLY A 54 3.47 -11.12 11.84
C GLY A 54 3.98 -12.29 11.00
N SER A 55 3.46 -13.48 11.24
CA SER A 55 3.79 -14.66 10.42
C SER A 55 3.11 -14.65 9.04
N ARG A 56 2.18 -13.74 8.81
CA ARG A 56 1.44 -13.57 7.54
C ARG A 56 1.35 -12.10 7.19
N VAL A 57 1.70 -11.77 5.95
CA VAL A 57 1.76 -10.38 5.48
C VAL A 57 1.00 -10.16 4.19
N ILE A 58 0.52 -8.93 4.03
CA ILE A 58 -0.09 -8.43 2.80
C ILE A 58 0.85 -7.37 2.23
N ILE A 59 1.32 -7.56 1.01
CA ILE A 59 2.23 -6.68 0.27
C ILE A 59 1.52 -6.24 -1.00
N GLY A 60 1.55 -4.96 -1.32
CA GLY A 60 0.90 -4.45 -2.53
C GLY A 60 0.81 -2.93 -2.55
N ASP A 61 0.01 -2.44 -3.47
CA ASP A 61 -0.31 -1.02 -3.57
C ASP A 61 -1.56 -0.64 -2.72
N SER A 62 -2.11 0.55 -2.96
CA SER A 62 -3.27 1.07 -2.25
C SER A 62 -4.49 0.15 -2.27
N ARG A 63 -4.66 -0.69 -3.27
CA ARG A 63 -5.80 -1.62 -3.37
C ARG A 63 -5.80 -2.70 -2.29
N LEU A 64 -4.61 -3.03 -1.77
CA LEU A 64 -4.42 -4.00 -0.69
C LEU A 64 -4.14 -3.32 0.67
N ALA A 65 -4.10 -2.01 0.70
CA ALA A 65 -3.70 -1.25 1.90
C ALA A 65 -4.83 -1.04 2.92
N HIS A 66 -6.08 -1.19 2.49
CA HIS A 66 -7.27 -0.79 3.26
C HIS A 66 -8.15 -1.94 3.74
N PHE A 67 -7.65 -3.16 3.74
CA PHE A 67 -8.38 -4.28 4.29
C PHE A 67 -8.68 -4.09 5.79
N ASP A 68 -9.89 -4.45 6.19
CA ASP A 68 -10.22 -4.62 7.59
C ASP A 68 -9.59 -5.91 8.11
N LEU A 69 -8.54 -5.81 8.92
CA LEU A 69 -7.77 -6.95 9.42
C LEU A 69 -8.59 -7.88 10.34
N ASP A 70 -9.63 -7.37 10.98
CA ASP A 70 -10.56 -8.19 11.76
C ASP A 70 -11.43 -9.03 10.83
N LEU A 71 -11.89 -8.46 9.74
CA LEU A 71 -12.64 -9.17 8.70
C LEU A 71 -11.77 -10.20 7.98
N ASP A 72 -10.52 -9.86 7.64
CA ASP A 72 -9.53 -10.78 7.09
C ASP A 72 -9.35 -12.00 7.99
N GLY A 73 -9.20 -11.76 9.28
CA GLY A 73 -9.06 -12.80 10.30
C GLY A 73 -10.28 -13.70 10.39
N GLN A 74 -11.48 -13.12 10.36
CA GLN A 74 -12.74 -13.88 10.36
C GLN A 74 -12.89 -14.73 9.09
N ALA A 75 -12.59 -14.17 7.93
CA ALA A 75 -12.73 -14.84 6.64
C ALA A 75 -11.70 -15.96 6.45
N SER A 76 -10.43 -15.75 6.81
CA SER A 76 -9.35 -16.72 6.63
C SER A 76 -9.15 -17.68 7.81
N GLY A 77 -9.61 -17.30 9.01
CA GLY A 77 -9.24 -17.96 10.27
C GLY A 77 -7.79 -17.73 10.70
N LYS A 78 -7.12 -16.69 10.16
CA LYS A 78 -5.71 -16.39 10.34
C LYS A 78 -5.52 -14.90 10.66
N THR A 79 -4.44 -14.55 11.35
CA THR A 79 -4.09 -13.15 11.60
C THR A 79 -3.13 -12.65 10.52
N TRP A 80 -3.43 -11.50 9.93
CA TRP A 80 -2.66 -10.87 8.87
C TRP A 80 -2.11 -9.52 9.32
N GLN A 81 -0.99 -9.11 8.74
CA GLN A 81 -0.40 -7.79 8.92
C GLN A 81 -0.21 -7.13 7.56
N THR A 82 -0.85 -5.98 7.34
CA THR A 82 -0.68 -5.25 6.07
C THR A 82 0.58 -4.43 6.07
N LEU A 83 1.37 -4.58 5.00
CA LEU A 83 2.54 -3.77 4.67
C LEU A 83 2.33 -3.04 3.33
N ALA A 84 1.20 -3.25 2.68
CA ALA A 84 0.84 -2.56 1.46
C ALA A 84 0.74 -1.04 1.68
N PHE A 85 1.11 -0.23 0.70
CA PHE A 85 1.06 1.22 0.79
C PHE A 85 0.75 1.89 -0.55
N GLY A 86 0.20 3.10 -0.49
CA GLY A 86 -0.28 3.83 -1.65
C GLY A 86 0.76 3.97 -2.77
N GLY A 87 0.36 3.66 -3.99
CA GLY A 87 1.18 3.84 -5.18
C GLY A 87 2.46 3.00 -5.23
N ALA A 88 2.51 1.84 -4.55
CA ALA A 88 3.65 0.95 -4.63
C ALA A 88 3.82 0.38 -6.05
N SER A 89 5.04 0.46 -6.58
CA SER A 89 5.40 -0.17 -7.84
C SER A 89 5.73 -1.66 -7.65
N LEU A 90 5.78 -2.42 -8.74
CA LEU A 90 6.24 -3.82 -8.69
C LEU A 90 7.65 -3.93 -8.11
N LYS A 91 8.53 -2.97 -8.42
CA LYS A 91 9.87 -2.91 -7.84
C LYS A 91 9.81 -2.77 -6.31
N GLU A 92 8.99 -1.84 -5.82
CA GLU A 92 8.85 -1.62 -4.37
C GLU A 92 8.23 -2.83 -3.67
N ASN A 93 7.23 -3.48 -4.28
CA ASN A 93 6.65 -4.70 -3.73
C ASN A 93 7.67 -5.85 -3.67
N ASN A 94 8.51 -6.01 -4.70
CA ASN A 94 9.61 -6.97 -4.69
C ASN A 94 10.65 -6.66 -3.61
N ASP A 95 11.05 -5.38 -3.48
CA ASP A 95 11.97 -4.93 -2.43
C ASP A 95 11.38 -5.20 -1.04
N LEU A 96 10.10 -4.93 -0.87
CA LEU A 96 9.39 -5.17 0.39
C LEU A 96 9.32 -6.66 0.73
N LEU A 97 9.00 -7.53 -0.22
CA LEU A 97 8.99 -8.98 0.01
C LEU A 97 10.38 -9.48 0.39
N ALA A 98 11.43 -9.05 -0.33
CA ALA A 98 12.80 -9.40 0.01
C ALA A 98 13.21 -8.93 1.41
N TRP A 99 12.79 -7.71 1.78
CA TRP A 99 13.04 -7.17 3.12
C TRP A 99 12.30 -7.95 4.20
N VAL A 100 11.03 -8.30 3.99
CA VAL A 100 10.23 -9.11 4.93
C VAL A 100 10.85 -10.50 5.12
N LEU A 101 11.24 -11.16 4.03
CA LEU A 101 11.93 -12.45 4.09
C LEU A 101 13.22 -12.38 4.91
N LYS A 102 13.98 -11.30 4.77
CA LYS A 102 15.21 -11.09 5.56
C LYS A 102 14.92 -10.81 7.04
N GLU A 103 13.91 -9.97 7.32
CA GLU A 103 13.59 -9.53 8.69
C GLU A 103 12.86 -10.62 9.51
N ASN A 104 12.07 -11.46 8.85
CA ASN A 104 11.26 -12.48 9.52
C ASN A 104 11.55 -13.88 8.98
N PRO A 105 12.44 -14.65 9.63
CA PRO A 105 12.70 -16.04 9.24
C PRO A 105 11.52 -16.99 9.49
N ASP A 106 10.56 -16.59 10.34
CA ASP A 106 9.39 -17.39 10.71
C ASP A 106 8.13 -17.01 9.89
N LEU A 107 8.31 -16.28 8.79
CA LEU A 107 7.21 -15.95 7.86
C LEU A 107 6.59 -17.24 7.32
N GLN A 108 5.27 -17.32 7.32
CA GLN A 108 4.51 -18.49 6.87
C GLN A 108 3.79 -18.24 5.54
N GLU A 109 3.17 -17.07 5.41
CA GLU A 109 2.37 -16.74 4.22
C GLU A 109 2.56 -15.27 3.83
N ALA A 110 2.55 -15.01 2.52
CA ALA A 110 2.53 -13.67 1.95
C ALA A 110 1.49 -13.59 0.84
N VAL A 111 0.65 -12.55 0.89
CA VAL A 111 -0.19 -12.10 -0.22
C VAL A 111 0.56 -10.98 -0.92
N PHE A 112 0.69 -11.09 -2.25
CA PHE A 112 1.44 -10.16 -3.07
C PHE A 112 0.56 -9.57 -4.17
N GLY A 113 0.30 -8.28 -4.12
CA GLY A 113 -0.49 -7.56 -5.12
C GLY A 113 0.28 -7.32 -6.42
N LEU A 114 -0.32 -7.74 -7.51
CA LEU A 114 0.15 -7.54 -8.88
C LEU A 114 -1.02 -7.02 -9.73
N SER A 115 -0.75 -6.23 -10.76
CA SER A 115 -1.79 -5.77 -11.68
C SER A 115 -1.19 -5.32 -13.00
N PHE A 116 -2.01 -5.14 -14.02
CA PHE A 116 -1.54 -4.54 -15.26
C PHE A 116 -0.87 -3.19 -15.03
N TYR A 117 -1.35 -2.41 -14.07
CA TYR A 117 -0.82 -1.08 -13.77
C TYR A 117 0.58 -1.15 -13.12
N THR A 118 0.77 -2.03 -12.15
CA THR A 118 2.08 -2.23 -11.49
C THR A 118 3.06 -2.98 -12.38
N LEU A 119 2.58 -3.81 -13.30
CA LEU A 119 3.39 -4.46 -14.35
C LEU A 119 3.95 -3.49 -15.36
N ASN A 120 3.38 -2.29 -15.48
CA ASN A 120 3.83 -1.31 -16.46
C ASN A 120 5.26 -0.86 -16.17
N LYS A 121 6.15 -1.04 -17.15
CA LYS A 121 7.57 -0.66 -17.10
C LYS A 121 7.81 0.80 -16.75
N SER A 122 6.90 1.70 -17.15
CA SER A 122 6.99 3.11 -16.82
C SER A 122 6.54 3.46 -15.41
N TYR A 123 5.86 2.53 -14.71
CA TYR A 123 5.48 2.68 -13.31
C TYR A 123 6.56 2.12 -12.39
N ASN A 124 7.56 2.97 -12.06
CA ASN A 124 8.83 2.56 -11.46
C ASN A 124 9.22 3.37 -10.21
N ALA A 125 8.24 3.74 -9.38
CA ALA A 125 8.52 4.34 -8.07
C ALA A 125 9.54 3.49 -7.28
N ASP A 126 10.41 4.15 -6.53
CA ASP A 126 11.50 3.50 -5.78
C ASP A 126 11.77 4.24 -4.46
N ARG A 127 10.92 4.00 -3.47
CA ARG A 127 11.04 4.59 -2.12
C ARG A 127 11.72 3.64 -1.12
N MET A 128 11.80 2.32 -1.44
CA MET A 128 12.24 1.32 -0.46
C MET A 128 13.66 1.57 0.06
N ALA A 129 14.61 1.98 -0.80
CA ALA A 129 15.96 2.30 -0.34
C ALA A 129 16.00 3.44 0.72
N THR A 130 15.12 4.44 0.57
CA THR A 130 14.98 5.53 1.55
C THR A 130 14.30 5.04 2.82
N LEU A 131 13.27 4.21 2.69
CA LEU A 131 12.57 3.61 3.82
C LEU A 131 13.50 2.72 4.65
N GLU A 132 14.26 1.82 4.04
CA GLU A 132 15.23 0.96 4.72
C GLU A 132 16.30 1.77 5.45
N LYS A 133 16.85 2.81 4.81
CA LYS A 133 17.79 3.72 5.46
C LYS A 133 17.18 4.40 6.68
N THR A 134 15.94 4.82 6.58
CA THR A 134 15.21 5.48 7.66
C THR A 134 14.92 4.50 8.79
N LEU A 135 14.53 3.26 8.46
CA LEU A 135 14.28 2.19 9.43
C LEU A 135 15.55 1.84 10.22
N ALA A 136 16.70 1.81 9.55
CA ALA A 136 17.99 1.47 10.16
C ALA A 136 18.58 2.59 10.99
N ASN A 137 18.20 3.86 10.76
CA ASN A 137 18.83 5.00 11.40
C ASN A 137 17.78 6.03 11.88
N PRO A 138 17.52 6.10 13.22
CA PRO A 138 16.58 7.08 13.77
C PRO A 138 16.91 8.54 13.45
N PHE A 139 18.18 8.88 13.24
CA PHE A 139 18.54 10.23 12.82
C PHE A 139 18.12 10.53 11.38
N ALA A 140 18.09 9.52 10.51
CA ALA A 140 17.54 9.67 9.16
C ALA A 140 16.06 10.00 9.20
N TYR A 141 15.31 9.46 10.17
CA TYR A 141 13.91 9.81 10.41
C TYR A 141 13.77 11.23 10.99
N LEU A 142 14.49 11.53 12.08
CA LEU A 142 14.39 12.82 12.79
C LEU A 142 14.74 14.02 11.92
N PHE A 143 15.69 13.88 10.99
CA PHE A 143 16.15 14.94 10.10
C PHE A 143 15.60 14.86 8.68
N ASN A 144 14.62 14.01 8.42
CA ASN A 144 13.91 13.96 7.14
C ASN A 144 12.93 15.13 7.07
N LEU A 145 12.99 15.89 5.96
CA LEU A 145 12.14 17.09 5.78
C LEU A 145 10.65 16.71 5.75
N GLU A 146 10.29 15.64 5.06
CA GLU A 146 8.91 15.19 4.93
C GLU A 146 8.30 14.86 6.30
N TYR A 147 8.99 14.05 7.12
CA TYR A 147 8.51 13.70 8.45
C TYR A 147 8.44 14.89 9.40
N ASN A 148 9.31 15.88 9.21
CA ASN A 148 9.25 17.14 9.97
C ASN A 148 8.04 17.99 9.55
N VAL A 149 7.73 18.06 8.26
CA VAL A 149 6.54 18.73 7.77
C VAL A 149 5.28 18.03 8.29
N ASN A 150 5.22 16.71 8.22
CA ASN A 150 4.10 15.91 8.73
C ASN A 150 3.88 16.13 10.23
N MET A 151 4.96 16.20 11.04
CA MET A 151 4.89 16.52 12.46
C MET A 151 4.32 17.93 12.70
N LEU A 152 4.78 18.93 11.93
CA LEU A 152 4.28 20.32 12.06
C LEU A 152 2.81 20.42 11.64
N THR A 153 2.40 19.67 10.63
CA THR A 153 1.00 19.57 10.21
C THR A 153 0.16 18.98 11.35
N ALA A 154 0.55 17.84 11.90
CA ALA A 154 -0.16 17.18 13.00
C ALA A 154 -0.24 18.10 14.26
N LEU A 155 0.82 18.84 14.55
CA LEU A 155 0.82 19.84 15.62
C LEU A 155 -0.18 20.96 15.33
N SER A 156 -0.17 21.51 14.11
CA SER A 156 -1.08 22.59 13.69
C SER A 156 -2.55 22.16 13.79
N GLU A 157 -2.86 20.98 13.30
CA GLU A 157 -4.20 20.40 13.33
C GLU A 157 -4.71 20.21 14.76
N ARG A 158 -3.84 19.67 15.63
CA ARG A 158 -4.19 19.54 17.05
C ARG A 158 -4.43 20.89 17.74
N LEU A 159 -3.66 21.92 17.40
CA LEU A 159 -3.89 23.27 17.92
C LEU A 159 -5.18 23.89 17.42
N GLN A 160 -5.62 23.53 16.24
CA GLN A 160 -6.89 23.97 15.64
C GLN A 160 -8.10 23.12 16.09
N GLY A 161 -7.89 22.07 16.87
CA GLY A 161 -8.95 21.15 17.29
C GLY A 161 -9.47 20.26 16.16
N VAL A 162 -8.74 20.17 15.05
CA VAL A 162 -9.06 19.30 13.93
C VAL A 162 -8.55 17.92 14.27
N GLN A 163 -9.42 16.93 14.29
CA GLN A 163 -8.99 15.52 14.30
C GLN A 163 -8.76 15.12 12.86
N SER A 164 -7.52 15.23 12.39
CA SER A 164 -7.17 14.61 11.13
C SER A 164 -6.77 13.16 11.37
N GLY A 165 -7.26 12.28 10.57
CA GLY A 165 -6.58 11.02 10.30
C GLY A 165 -5.20 11.36 9.75
N GLY A 166 -4.14 10.78 10.29
CA GLY A 166 -2.75 11.17 10.14
C GLY A 166 -2.34 11.70 8.76
N ALA A 167 -1.46 12.70 8.79
CA ALA A 167 -0.85 13.27 7.61
C ALA A 167 -0.01 12.20 6.87
N GLY A 168 -0.49 11.74 5.79
CA GLY A 168 0.13 10.77 4.92
C GLY A 168 -0.91 10.36 3.92
N GLU A 169 -0.64 9.95 2.76
CA GLU A 169 -1.48 9.47 1.66
C GLU A 169 -2.83 8.81 2.07
N THR A 170 -3.46 9.33 3.11
CA THR A 170 -4.78 8.98 3.57
C THR A 170 -5.79 9.61 2.62
N GLY A 171 -5.84 9.09 1.43
CA GLY A 171 -7.12 9.07 0.79
C GLY A 171 -8.00 8.26 1.72
N ASP A 172 -8.77 8.91 2.54
CA ASP A 172 -9.90 8.29 3.21
C ASP A 172 -10.79 7.77 2.08
N TRP A 173 -10.61 6.51 1.69
CA TRP A 173 -11.44 5.82 0.69
C TRP A 173 -12.87 5.64 1.22
N GLN A 174 -13.15 6.15 2.40
CA GLN A 174 -14.47 6.31 2.99
C GLN A 174 -15.13 7.58 2.47
N TYR A 175 -15.34 7.67 1.17
CA TYR A 175 -16.23 8.71 0.69
C TYR A 175 -17.66 8.31 1.01
N PRO A 176 -18.47 9.24 1.55
CA PRO A 176 -19.92 9.03 1.61
C PRO A 176 -20.41 8.73 0.19
N ALA A 177 -21.51 7.97 0.06
CA ALA A 177 -22.14 7.70 -1.23
C ALA A 177 -22.32 9.00 -2.05
N ASP A 178 -22.45 10.11 -1.34
CA ASP A 178 -22.45 11.47 -1.90
C ASP A 178 -21.21 12.20 -1.38
N TYR A 179 -20.21 12.41 -2.23
CA TYR A 179 -19.10 13.30 -1.95
C TYR A 179 -19.58 14.75 -2.05
N THR A 180 -19.44 15.49 -0.98
CA THR A 180 -19.67 16.94 -1.00
C THR A 180 -18.33 17.64 -1.18
N ASP A 181 -18.17 18.31 -2.32
CA ASP A 181 -16.99 19.12 -2.61
C ASP A 181 -16.87 20.23 -1.53
N PRO A 182 -15.79 20.27 -0.77
CA PRO A 182 -15.63 21.24 0.32
C PRO A 182 -15.54 22.68 -0.16
N ASP A 183 -15.12 22.94 -1.40
CA ASP A 183 -14.93 24.27 -1.94
C ASP A 183 -16.21 24.82 -2.57
N THR A 184 -17.01 23.97 -3.18
CA THR A 184 -18.22 24.36 -3.93
C THR A 184 -19.52 23.98 -3.24
N GLY A 185 -19.49 23.06 -2.27
CA GLY A 185 -20.68 22.48 -1.64
C GLY A 185 -21.49 21.58 -2.59
N ALA A 186 -20.97 21.28 -3.77
CA ALA A 186 -21.65 20.41 -4.73
C ALA A 186 -21.57 18.96 -4.29
N VAL A 187 -22.71 18.26 -4.34
CA VAL A 187 -22.81 16.84 -4.03
C VAL A 187 -22.53 16.02 -5.28
N TYR A 188 -21.55 15.15 -5.23
CA TYR A 188 -21.18 14.27 -6.33
C TYR A 188 -21.43 12.82 -5.95
N PRO A 189 -22.21 12.07 -6.73
CA PRO A 189 -22.31 10.63 -6.57
C PRO A 189 -20.92 9.98 -6.80
N VAL A 190 -20.64 8.85 -6.11
CA VAL A 190 -19.37 8.11 -6.20
C VAL A 190 -19.01 7.77 -7.66
N HIS A 191 -19.98 7.36 -8.47
CA HIS A 191 -19.81 7.04 -9.87
C HIS A 191 -19.19 8.18 -10.72
N ARG A 192 -19.23 9.44 -10.27
CA ARG A 192 -18.58 10.52 -11.00
C ARG A 192 -17.06 10.44 -10.93
N THR A 193 -16.49 10.00 -9.81
CA THR A 193 -15.06 9.77 -9.69
C THR A 193 -14.64 8.66 -10.64
N LEU A 194 -15.42 7.59 -10.71
CA LEU A 194 -15.24 6.51 -11.68
C LEU A 194 -15.28 7.03 -13.13
N ALA A 195 -16.26 7.85 -13.49
CA ALA A 195 -16.42 8.38 -14.85
C ALA A 195 -15.24 9.23 -15.35
N VAL A 196 -14.52 9.91 -14.46
CA VAL A 196 -13.34 10.73 -14.82
C VAL A 196 -12.02 10.01 -14.67
N TYR A 197 -11.99 8.89 -13.97
CA TYR A 197 -10.78 8.15 -13.64
C TYR A 197 -9.99 7.65 -14.86
N PRO A 198 -10.60 7.11 -15.93
CA PRO A 198 -9.88 6.69 -17.12
C PRO A 198 -9.04 7.81 -17.73
N GLN A 199 -9.51 9.05 -17.71
CA GLN A 199 -8.78 10.20 -18.24
C GLN A 199 -7.51 10.49 -17.42
N ALA A 200 -7.51 10.22 -16.13
CA ALA A 200 -6.36 10.41 -15.25
C ALA A 200 -5.27 9.35 -15.47
N ILE A 201 -5.65 8.10 -15.76
CA ILE A 201 -4.69 6.99 -15.92
C ILE A 201 -4.27 6.74 -17.36
N LEU A 202 -5.10 7.09 -18.35
CA LEU A 202 -4.83 6.87 -19.78
C LEU A 202 -3.45 7.38 -20.22
N PRO A 203 -3.00 8.61 -19.83
CA PRO A 203 -1.67 9.09 -20.21
C PRO A 203 -0.52 8.22 -19.67
N ARG A 204 -0.72 7.59 -18.51
CA ARG A 204 0.28 6.72 -17.87
C ARG A 204 0.35 5.33 -18.49
N CYS A 205 -0.68 4.95 -19.25
CA CYS A 205 -0.81 3.65 -19.89
C CYS A 205 -0.50 3.67 -21.39
N ARG A 206 -0.26 4.85 -22.02
CA ARG A 206 -0.06 4.97 -23.49
C ARG A 206 1.09 4.12 -24.03
N ASP A 207 2.20 4.06 -23.30
CA ASP A 207 3.39 3.29 -23.68
C ASP A 207 3.53 2.06 -22.76
N TRP A 208 2.39 1.45 -22.45
CA TRP A 208 2.37 0.30 -21.56
C TRP A 208 3.19 -0.86 -22.14
N ALA A 209 4.06 -1.39 -21.31
CA ALA A 209 4.85 -2.58 -21.59
C ALA A 209 5.17 -3.28 -20.27
N VAL A 210 5.23 -4.60 -20.32
CA VAL A 210 5.56 -5.41 -19.14
C VAL A 210 6.98 -5.13 -18.65
N ASN A 211 7.16 -4.94 -17.36
CA ASN A 211 8.45 -4.87 -16.71
C ASN A 211 8.98 -6.29 -16.43
N THR A 212 9.53 -6.91 -17.48
CA THR A 212 10.00 -8.30 -17.41
C THR A 212 11.08 -8.51 -16.34
N ALA A 213 11.99 -7.54 -16.17
CA ALA A 213 13.03 -7.63 -15.14
C ALA A 213 12.45 -7.71 -13.71
N GLN A 214 11.36 -7.00 -13.44
CA GLN A 214 10.71 -7.08 -12.14
C GLN A 214 9.84 -8.33 -11.99
N LEU A 215 9.29 -8.87 -13.07
CA LEU A 215 8.64 -10.18 -13.05
C LEU A 215 9.63 -11.31 -12.77
N GLU A 216 10.76 -11.35 -13.44
CA GLU A 216 11.82 -12.33 -13.19
C GLU A 216 12.30 -12.27 -11.74
N ARG A 217 12.37 -11.06 -11.18
CA ARG A 217 12.70 -10.87 -9.78
C ARG A 217 11.62 -11.44 -8.84
N LEU A 218 10.35 -11.24 -9.17
CA LEU A 218 9.23 -11.85 -8.42
C LEU A 218 9.34 -13.38 -8.44
N TYR A 219 9.68 -13.98 -9.58
CA TYR A 219 9.86 -15.43 -9.69
C TYR A 219 11.01 -15.93 -8.82
N ALA A 220 12.14 -15.22 -8.82
CA ALA A 220 13.25 -15.57 -7.91
C ALA A 220 12.87 -15.44 -6.43
N LEU A 221 12.04 -14.47 -6.06
CA LEU A 221 11.52 -14.35 -4.69
C LEU A 221 10.49 -15.44 -4.37
N ALA A 222 9.71 -15.88 -5.35
CA ALA A 222 8.81 -17.03 -5.19
C ALA A 222 9.60 -18.32 -4.93
N ASP A 223 10.69 -18.55 -5.65
CA ASP A 223 11.61 -19.67 -5.39
C ASP A 223 12.20 -19.61 -3.97
N GLU A 224 12.58 -18.42 -3.50
CA GLU A 224 13.05 -18.22 -2.12
C GLU A 224 11.93 -18.51 -1.11
N CYS A 225 10.72 -18.06 -1.35
CA CYS A 225 9.56 -18.38 -0.52
C CYS A 225 9.35 -19.90 -0.45
N ALA A 226 9.32 -20.58 -1.59
CA ALA A 226 9.15 -22.03 -1.66
C ALA A 226 10.26 -22.78 -0.92
N ALA A 227 11.53 -22.39 -1.11
CA ALA A 227 12.67 -22.97 -0.42
C ALA A 227 12.60 -22.80 1.11
N ARG A 228 11.94 -21.78 1.60
CA ARG A 228 11.75 -21.50 3.03
C ARG A 228 10.42 -22.00 3.59
N GLY A 229 9.58 -22.62 2.75
CA GLY A 229 8.25 -23.09 3.15
C GLY A 229 7.23 -21.95 3.37
N VAL A 230 7.48 -20.78 2.81
CA VAL A 230 6.55 -19.63 2.83
C VAL A 230 5.55 -19.79 1.69
N LYS A 231 4.26 -19.80 2.00
CA LYS A 231 3.21 -19.83 1.00
C LYS A 231 3.03 -18.43 0.39
N LEU A 232 3.41 -18.28 -0.87
CA LEU A 232 3.20 -17.04 -1.62
C LEU A 232 1.91 -17.13 -2.44
N THR A 233 1.05 -16.12 -2.33
CA THR A 233 -0.14 -15.96 -3.17
C THR A 233 -0.06 -14.63 -3.88
N VAL A 234 0.07 -14.66 -5.20
CA VAL A 234 0.02 -13.47 -6.06
C VAL A 234 -1.44 -13.20 -6.42
N VAL A 235 -1.89 -11.97 -6.18
CA VAL A 235 -3.27 -11.56 -6.37
C VAL A 235 -3.33 -10.40 -7.36
N LEU A 236 -4.13 -10.54 -8.39
CA LEU A 236 -4.52 -9.45 -9.28
C LEU A 236 -5.86 -8.89 -8.77
N PRO A 237 -5.87 -7.70 -8.13
CA PRO A 237 -7.07 -7.15 -7.52
C PRO A 237 -8.09 -6.69 -8.57
N PRO A 238 -9.40 -6.65 -8.24
CA PRO A 238 -10.44 -6.21 -9.15
C PRO A 238 -10.19 -4.80 -9.70
N MET A 239 -10.63 -4.55 -10.92
CA MET A 239 -10.74 -3.22 -11.52
C MET A 239 -12.15 -3.01 -12.09
N ALA A 240 -12.59 -1.76 -12.17
CA ALA A 240 -13.87 -1.39 -12.75
C ALA A 240 -13.93 -1.70 -14.26
N ASP A 241 -15.12 -2.03 -14.78
CA ASP A 241 -15.34 -2.26 -16.21
C ASP A 241 -15.06 -1.00 -17.04
N THR A 242 -15.28 0.16 -16.47
CA THR A 242 -14.91 1.46 -17.05
C THR A 242 -13.42 1.55 -17.37
N VAL A 243 -12.52 1.02 -16.54
CA VAL A 243 -11.07 0.97 -16.82
C VAL A 243 -10.76 -0.04 -17.92
N LEU A 244 -11.39 -1.20 -17.89
CA LEU A 244 -11.20 -2.22 -18.92
C LEU A 244 -11.56 -1.66 -20.29
N THR A 245 -12.76 -1.09 -20.43
CA THR A 245 -13.33 -0.66 -21.72
C THR A 245 -12.77 0.65 -22.24
N GLN A 246 -12.42 1.60 -21.36
CA GLN A 246 -11.96 2.93 -21.76
C GLN A 246 -10.43 3.10 -21.75
N VAL A 247 -9.69 2.18 -21.12
CA VAL A 247 -8.21 2.27 -21.04
C VAL A 247 -7.57 1.01 -21.62
N CYS A 248 -7.89 -0.15 -21.07
CA CYS A 248 -7.14 -1.37 -21.40
C CYS A 248 -7.43 -1.87 -22.83
N GLU A 249 -8.68 -1.89 -23.24
CA GLU A 249 -9.06 -2.32 -24.59
C GLU A 249 -8.54 -1.36 -25.68
N PRO A 250 -8.76 -0.04 -25.61
CA PRO A 250 -8.29 0.90 -26.63
C PRO A 250 -6.77 0.94 -26.79
N LEU A 251 -6.02 0.65 -25.72
CA LEU A 251 -4.55 0.62 -25.73
C LEU A 251 -3.97 -0.78 -26.03
N GLY A 252 -4.82 -1.78 -26.29
CA GLY A 252 -4.38 -3.15 -26.56
C GLY A 252 -3.86 -3.91 -25.33
N ILE A 253 -3.91 -3.29 -24.13
CA ILE A 253 -3.44 -3.89 -22.88
C ILE A 253 -4.26 -5.15 -22.54
N ALA A 254 -5.58 -5.11 -22.75
CA ALA A 254 -6.44 -6.25 -22.47
C ALA A 254 -6.04 -7.49 -23.30
N GLY A 255 -5.74 -7.29 -24.59
CA GLY A 255 -5.27 -8.36 -25.47
C GLY A 255 -3.90 -8.91 -25.06
N GLU A 256 -2.96 -8.04 -24.70
CA GLU A 256 -1.62 -8.44 -24.24
C GLU A 256 -1.70 -9.17 -22.89
N MET A 257 -2.48 -8.66 -21.94
CA MET A 257 -2.65 -9.30 -20.63
C MET A 257 -3.29 -10.70 -20.77
N THR A 258 -4.41 -10.81 -21.48
CA THR A 258 -5.15 -12.07 -21.58
C THR A 258 -4.50 -13.08 -22.54
N GLY A 259 -3.86 -12.59 -23.62
CA GLY A 259 -3.24 -13.43 -24.64
C GLY A 259 -1.81 -13.87 -24.34
N THR A 260 -1.06 -13.08 -23.60
CA THR A 260 0.39 -13.31 -23.40
C THR A 260 0.76 -13.37 -21.91
N VAL A 261 0.44 -12.32 -21.15
CA VAL A 261 0.97 -12.15 -19.79
C VAL A 261 0.35 -13.13 -18.80
N LEU A 262 -0.98 -13.27 -18.79
CA LEU A 262 -1.64 -14.19 -17.86
C LEU A 262 -1.32 -15.67 -18.12
N PRO A 263 -1.27 -16.16 -19.38
CA PRO A 263 -0.77 -17.51 -19.64
C PRO A 263 0.65 -17.72 -19.07
N ALA A 264 1.57 -16.78 -19.32
CA ALA A 264 2.93 -16.85 -18.79
C ALA A 264 2.99 -16.79 -17.26
N LEU A 265 2.14 -15.98 -16.63
CA LEU A 265 2.04 -15.93 -15.16
C LEU A 265 1.52 -17.25 -14.55
N ARG A 266 0.59 -17.93 -15.21
CA ARG A 266 0.10 -19.25 -14.78
C ARG A 266 1.17 -20.33 -14.89
N GLU A 267 1.91 -20.35 -16.00
CA GLU A 267 3.06 -21.25 -16.16
C GLU A 267 4.15 -20.95 -15.10
N ALA A 268 4.42 -19.68 -14.83
CA ALA A 268 5.35 -19.28 -13.79
C ALA A 268 4.87 -19.66 -12.39
N ALA A 269 3.57 -19.56 -12.11
CA ALA A 269 2.99 -19.98 -10.83
C ALA A 269 3.26 -21.46 -10.54
N ASP A 270 3.06 -22.31 -11.55
CA ASP A 270 3.36 -23.74 -11.45
C ASP A 270 4.87 -24.00 -11.31
N ALA A 271 5.69 -23.30 -12.08
CA ALA A 271 7.15 -23.47 -12.10
C ALA A 271 7.84 -23.01 -10.82
N HIS A 272 7.39 -21.91 -10.23
CA HIS A 272 7.99 -21.25 -9.06
C HIS A 272 7.20 -21.46 -7.75
N GLY A 273 6.12 -22.24 -7.79
CA GLY A 273 5.41 -22.71 -6.59
C GLY A 273 4.62 -21.63 -5.86
N PHE A 274 4.07 -20.63 -6.56
CA PHE A 274 3.14 -19.68 -5.96
C PHE A 274 1.70 -19.88 -6.44
N ALA A 275 0.72 -19.49 -5.63
CA ALA A 275 -0.67 -19.47 -6.05
C ALA A 275 -0.96 -18.15 -6.81
N LEU A 276 -1.78 -18.22 -7.87
CA LEU A 276 -2.22 -17.05 -8.62
C LEU A 276 -3.75 -16.90 -8.52
N LEU A 277 -4.21 -15.76 -8.01
CA LEU A 277 -5.63 -15.40 -7.94
C LEU A 277 -5.87 -14.17 -8.83
N ASP A 278 -6.61 -14.37 -9.91
CA ASP A 278 -6.83 -13.36 -10.95
C ASP A 278 -8.25 -12.80 -10.89
N TYR A 279 -8.44 -11.76 -10.08
CA TYR A 279 -9.71 -11.02 -10.01
C TYR A 279 -9.76 -9.82 -10.98
N GLU A 280 -8.67 -9.55 -11.68
CA GLU A 280 -8.56 -8.40 -12.59
C GLU A 280 -9.07 -8.73 -14.00
N TRP A 281 -8.84 -9.96 -14.48
CA TRP A 281 -9.11 -10.34 -15.87
C TRP A 281 -10.04 -11.53 -16.03
N THR A 282 -9.73 -12.68 -15.44
CA THR A 282 -10.43 -13.95 -15.69
C THR A 282 -11.57 -14.19 -14.71
N ASP A 283 -11.28 -14.09 -13.41
CA ASP A 283 -12.22 -14.39 -12.34
C ASP A 283 -12.78 -13.10 -11.74
N ARG A 284 -13.11 -12.15 -12.61
CA ARG A 284 -13.65 -10.85 -12.23
C ARG A 284 -14.92 -11.01 -11.42
N PRO A 285 -14.99 -10.46 -10.20
CA PRO A 285 -16.23 -10.46 -9.46
C PRO A 285 -17.27 -9.58 -10.15
N ALA A 286 -18.52 -10.03 -10.12
CA ALA A 286 -19.65 -9.28 -10.68
C ALA A 286 -20.04 -8.13 -9.73
N TYR A 287 -19.27 -7.06 -9.73
CA TYR A 287 -19.55 -5.86 -8.94
C TYR A 287 -20.37 -4.85 -9.75
N ASP A 288 -21.30 -4.21 -9.06
CA ASP A 288 -21.90 -2.97 -9.54
C ASP A 288 -20.88 -1.84 -9.35
N GLU A 289 -20.26 -1.39 -10.45
CA GLU A 289 -19.19 -0.40 -10.39
C GLU A 289 -19.65 0.97 -9.88
N ASP A 290 -20.94 1.31 -10.05
CA ASP A 290 -21.48 2.58 -9.58
C ASP A 290 -21.60 2.65 -8.04
N THR A 291 -21.68 1.52 -7.38
CA THR A 291 -21.87 1.45 -5.92
C THR A 291 -20.70 0.81 -5.19
N GLN A 292 -19.94 -0.06 -5.85
CA GLN A 292 -18.91 -0.88 -5.21
C GLN A 292 -17.48 -0.41 -5.50
N PHE A 293 -17.29 0.48 -6.50
CA PHE A 293 -16.01 1.13 -6.75
C PHE A 293 -16.08 2.61 -6.37
N TYR A 294 -15.02 3.07 -5.68
CA TYR A 294 -14.79 4.50 -5.46
C TYR A 294 -14.27 5.18 -6.73
N ASP A 295 -13.30 4.55 -7.39
CA ASP A 295 -12.72 4.94 -8.66
C ASP A 295 -12.46 3.70 -9.52
N GLY A 296 -11.66 3.80 -10.56
CA GLY A 296 -11.40 2.66 -11.44
C GLY A 296 -10.61 1.51 -10.82
N PHE A 297 -9.92 1.72 -9.71
CA PHE A 297 -9.06 0.73 -9.06
C PHE A 297 -9.41 0.43 -7.62
N HIS A 298 -10.00 1.38 -6.90
CA HIS A 298 -10.27 1.22 -5.48
C HIS A 298 -11.73 0.86 -5.25
N LEU A 299 -11.94 -0.23 -4.55
CA LEU A 299 -13.27 -0.62 -4.09
C LEU A 299 -13.71 0.31 -2.95
N ASP A 300 -15.00 0.69 -2.94
CA ASP A 300 -15.57 1.45 -1.84
C ASP A 300 -15.47 0.65 -0.54
N THR A 301 -14.93 1.25 0.51
CA THR A 301 -14.64 0.58 1.79
C THR A 301 -15.89 0.10 2.54
N ARG A 302 -17.08 0.59 2.18
CA ARG A 302 -18.34 0.21 2.81
C ARG A 302 -19.04 -0.96 2.11
N TYR A 303 -18.82 -1.12 0.78
CA TYR A 303 -19.59 -2.04 -0.04
C TYR A 303 -18.71 -3.03 -0.80
N GLY A 304 -17.84 -2.55 -1.68
CA GLY A 304 -17.04 -3.41 -2.56
C GLY A 304 -15.87 -4.08 -1.83
N LEU A 305 -15.15 -3.32 -1.02
CA LEU A 305 -13.96 -3.83 -0.33
C LEU A 305 -14.28 -4.93 0.69
N PRO A 306 -15.30 -4.82 1.55
CA PRO A 306 -15.65 -5.92 2.47
C PRO A 306 -16.02 -7.21 1.73
N GLN A 307 -16.80 -7.12 0.65
CA GLN A 307 -17.18 -8.28 -0.14
C GLN A 307 -15.97 -8.95 -0.81
N TRP A 308 -15.03 -8.16 -1.33
CA TRP A 308 -13.81 -8.71 -1.90
C TRP A 308 -12.88 -9.28 -0.83
N THR A 309 -12.78 -8.63 0.33
CA THR A 309 -12.04 -9.13 1.48
C THR A 309 -12.50 -10.53 1.86
N GLU A 310 -13.81 -10.74 2.04
CA GLU A 310 -14.37 -12.06 2.34
C GLU A 310 -14.02 -13.09 1.26
N THR A 311 -14.15 -12.73 -0.01
CA THR A 311 -13.84 -13.61 -1.14
C THR A 311 -12.38 -14.00 -1.18
N LEU A 312 -11.47 -13.02 -1.10
CA LEU A 312 -10.03 -13.23 -1.15
C LEU A 312 -9.56 -14.09 0.03
N PHE A 313 -9.92 -13.68 1.25
CA PHE A 313 -9.40 -14.35 2.44
C PHE A 313 -10.05 -15.70 2.71
N ALA A 314 -11.26 -15.96 2.19
CA ALA A 314 -11.82 -17.31 2.15
C ALA A 314 -11.00 -18.25 1.25
N ALA A 315 -10.44 -17.76 0.15
CA ALA A 315 -9.55 -18.53 -0.73
C ALA A 315 -8.17 -18.80 -0.11
N LEU A 316 -7.80 -18.10 0.97
CA LEU A 316 -6.53 -18.25 1.69
C LEU A 316 -6.61 -19.16 2.93
N ARG A 317 -7.74 -19.81 3.16
CA ARG A 317 -7.95 -20.74 4.28
C ARG A 317 -6.99 -21.94 4.29
#